data_0930368b4c1119378b348c09fa3e2ec5
#
_entry.id   0930368b4c1119378b348c09fa3e2ec5
#
_cell.length_a   1.000
_cell.length_b   1.000
_cell.length_c   1.000
_cell.angle_alpha   90.00
_cell.angle_beta   90.00
_cell.angle_gamma   90.00
#
_symmetry.space_group_name_H-M   'P 1'
#
loop_
_entity.id
_entity.type
_entity.pdbx_description
1 polymer ?
#
loop_
_entity_poly.entity_id
_entity_poly.type
_entity_poly.pdbx_seq_one_letter_code
_entity_poly.pdbx_strand_id
1 'polypeptide(L)'
;MGIGIPDVHEAWTWYRKNLNMDVPVFEEAATAALMLPYTGGKPHDRHAILAMNMQGGGGFEIWQYTSRTPVAASFEPKLGDLGINICKIKSPNIKAAFADFDKTYLLSKDIETTPNGLKHFFVKDPYGNIFQIIESDEWFTDRGDTTGGVYGAILGVSDIEKSLAFYTTVLGYDEVIWQGEGQFSDLNSLKSGKSNFKRAILTHSKARKGGFSPLLGKTQIELVQNLDEKGQNIYEGRYWGDLGFIHLCFDVIGMKSLQEECEAAGHPFTVDSANSFDMGEAAGHFSYIEDPDGTLIEFVETHKIPILKKIGWYLDLTKRDALKPLPRWMLKSMGLNRKKD
;
A
#
# COMPACT_ATOMS: atom_id res chain seq x y z
N MET A 1 -1.15 -2.40 0.37
CA MET A 1 -1.84 -1.41 -0.50
C MET A 1 -3.08 -2.04 -1.07
N GLY A 2 -4.26 -1.51 -0.75
CA GLY A 2 -5.53 -1.91 -1.35
C GLY A 2 -5.75 -1.23 -2.70
N ILE A 3 -6.19 -1.99 -3.71
CA ILE A 3 -6.44 -1.49 -5.07
C ILE A 3 -7.77 -2.03 -5.57
N GLY A 4 -8.75 -1.15 -5.82
CA GLY A 4 -10.02 -1.47 -6.44
C GLY A 4 -9.89 -1.52 -7.97
N ILE A 5 -10.39 -2.61 -8.57
CA ILE A 5 -10.26 -2.88 -10.01
C ILE A 5 -11.53 -3.55 -10.56
N PRO A 6 -11.76 -3.52 -11.87
CA PRO A 6 -12.96 -4.13 -12.44
C PRO A 6 -12.90 -5.67 -12.53
N ASP A 7 -11.71 -6.25 -12.69
CA ASP A 7 -11.49 -7.71 -12.77
C ASP A 7 -10.21 -8.11 -12.03
N VAL A 8 -10.38 -8.89 -10.96
CA VAL A 8 -9.28 -9.27 -10.04
C VAL A 8 -8.23 -10.14 -10.71
N HIS A 9 -8.63 -11.06 -11.60
CA HIS A 9 -7.70 -11.99 -12.24
C HIS A 9 -6.90 -11.33 -13.36
N GLU A 10 -7.56 -10.47 -14.16
CA GLU A 10 -6.90 -9.70 -15.20
C GLU A 10 -5.87 -8.74 -14.58
N ALA A 11 -6.28 -8.00 -13.54
CA ALA A 11 -5.39 -7.09 -12.84
C ALA A 11 -4.22 -7.82 -12.17
N TRP A 12 -4.49 -8.94 -11.48
CA TRP A 12 -3.41 -9.72 -10.87
C TRP A 12 -2.43 -10.27 -11.90
N THR A 13 -2.90 -10.67 -13.08
CA THR A 13 -2.02 -11.09 -14.18
C THR A 13 -1.07 -9.97 -14.59
N TRP A 14 -1.56 -8.73 -14.71
CA TRP A 14 -0.73 -7.58 -15.00
C TRP A 14 0.28 -7.29 -13.87
N TYR A 15 -0.17 -7.31 -12.59
CA TYR A 15 0.69 -7.05 -11.44
C TYR A 15 1.73 -8.14 -11.21
N ARG A 16 1.44 -9.41 -11.53
CA ARG A 16 2.43 -10.49 -11.53
C ARG A 16 3.52 -10.23 -12.56
N LYS A 17 3.12 -9.94 -13.79
CA LYS A 17 4.05 -9.74 -14.91
C LYS A 17 4.94 -8.52 -14.74
N ASN A 18 4.40 -7.39 -14.28
CA ASN A 18 5.12 -6.11 -14.30
C ASN A 18 5.71 -5.71 -12.93
N LEU A 19 5.12 -6.19 -11.83
CA LEU A 19 5.51 -5.80 -10.47
C LEU A 19 5.88 -7.02 -9.59
N ASN A 20 5.91 -8.22 -10.17
CA ASN A 20 6.28 -9.49 -9.49
C ASN A 20 5.45 -9.75 -8.21
N MET A 21 4.16 -9.35 -8.21
CA MET A 21 3.20 -9.65 -7.13
C MET A 21 2.65 -11.07 -7.34
N ASP A 22 3.52 -12.09 -7.21
CA ASP A 22 3.30 -13.43 -7.72
C ASP A 22 2.96 -14.49 -6.67
N VAL A 23 3.00 -14.12 -5.36
CA VAL A 23 2.71 -15.06 -4.26
C VAL A 23 1.38 -14.71 -3.59
N PRO A 24 0.29 -15.49 -3.85
CA PRO A 24 -0.99 -15.26 -3.19
C PRO A 24 -0.92 -15.72 -1.73
N VAL A 25 -1.26 -14.83 -0.81
CA VAL A 25 -1.48 -15.12 0.61
C VAL A 25 -2.87 -15.70 0.79
N PHE A 26 -3.87 -15.04 0.21
CA PHE A 26 -5.23 -15.57 0.08
C PHE A 26 -5.85 -15.15 -1.25
N GLU A 27 -6.88 -15.89 -1.64
CA GLU A 27 -7.82 -15.54 -2.69
C GLU A 27 -9.20 -15.95 -2.18
N GLU A 28 -10.15 -15.01 -2.11
CA GLU A 28 -11.43 -15.24 -1.48
C GLU A 28 -12.54 -14.39 -2.09
N ALA A 29 -13.71 -15.04 -2.30
CA ALA A 29 -14.98 -14.36 -2.52
C ALA A 29 -15.76 -14.33 -1.19
N ALA A 30 -16.15 -13.15 -0.73
CA ALA A 30 -16.86 -12.96 0.54
C ALA A 30 -17.67 -11.67 0.54
N THR A 31 -18.50 -11.50 1.58
CA THR A 31 -19.24 -10.26 1.82
C THR A 31 -18.45 -9.35 2.78
N ALA A 32 -18.21 -8.11 2.39
CA ALA A 32 -17.57 -7.09 3.21
C ALA A 32 -18.56 -6.50 4.23
N ALA A 33 -18.89 -7.28 5.27
CA ALA A 33 -19.97 -6.97 6.20
C ALA A 33 -19.63 -5.84 7.21
N LEU A 34 -18.35 -5.56 7.44
CA LEU A 34 -17.91 -4.59 8.46
C LEU A 34 -17.66 -3.17 7.89
N MET A 35 -17.51 -3.04 6.57
CA MET A 35 -17.17 -1.77 5.93
C MET A 35 -18.38 -0.82 5.74
N LEU A 36 -19.45 -0.99 6.51
CA LEU A 36 -20.69 -0.23 6.38
C LEU A 36 -20.53 1.30 6.40
N PRO A 37 -19.63 1.90 7.21
CA PRO A 37 -19.39 3.33 7.19
C PRO A 37 -18.94 3.86 5.80
N TYR A 38 -18.31 3.01 5.02
CA TYR A 38 -17.70 3.36 3.73
C TYR A 38 -18.38 2.72 2.52
N THR A 39 -19.50 2.02 2.72
CA THR A 39 -20.25 1.32 1.66
C THR A 39 -21.74 1.71 1.60
N GLY A 40 -22.05 2.94 2.04
CA GLY A 40 -23.42 3.46 2.04
C GLY A 40 -24.35 2.74 3.01
N GLY A 41 -23.82 2.20 4.12
CA GLY A 41 -24.58 1.49 5.16
C GLY A 41 -25.06 0.09 4.76
N LYS A 42 -24.52 -0.49 3.67
CA LYS A 42 -24.90 -1.82 3.18
C LYS A 42 -23.67 -2.69 2.95
N PRO A 43 -23.74 -3.99 3.28
CA PRO A 43 -22.69 -4.94 2.90
C PRO A 43 -22.71 -5.17 1.38
N HIS A 44 -21.52 -5.41 0.82
CA HIS A 44 -21.35 -5.74 -0.59
C HIS A 44 -20.48 -6.98 -0.75
N ASP A 45 -20.79 -7.80 -1.74
CA ASP A 45 -19.98 -8.96 -2.09
C ASP A 45 -18.75 -8.51 -2.89
N ARG A 46 -17.67 -9.22 -2.65
CA ARG A 46 -16.37 -8.94 -3.24
C ARG A 46 -15.61 -10.21 -3.61
N HIS A 47 -14.63 -10.08 -4.51
CA HIS A 47 -13.56 -11.03 -4.70
C HIS A 47 -12.23 -10.29 -4.47
N ALA A 48 -11.36 -10.82 -3.63
CA ALA A 48 -10.07 -10.22 -3.34
C ALA A 48 -8.93 -11.24 -3.41
N ILE A 49 -7.76 -10.75 -3.85
CA ILE A 49 -6.50 -11.49 -3.84
C ILE A 49 -5.47 -10.65 -3.11
N LEU A 50 -4.93 -11.15 -1.99
CA LEU A 50 -3.74 -10.56 -1.39
C LEU A 50 -2.51 -11.22 -2.00
N ALA A 51 -1.82 -10.49 -2.85
CA ALA A 51 -0.62 -10.94 -3.55
C ALA A 51 0.63 -10.21 -3.04
N MET A 52 1.67 -10.98 -2.68
CA MET A 52 2.92 -10.48 -2.14
C MET A 52 4.05 -10.58 -3.15
N ASN A 53 4.98 -9.64 -3.05
CA ASN A 53 6.30 -9.73 -3.68
C ASN A 53 7.31 -10.31 -2.70
N MET A 54 8.01 -11.37 -3.09
CA MET A 54 8.96 -12.06 -2.21
C MET A 54 10.41 -11.60 -2.40
N GLN A 55 10.69 -10.63 -3.26
CA GLN A 55 12.01 -10.02 -3.39
C GLN A 55 12.15 -8.78 -2.50
N GLY A 56 11.26 -7.80 -2.65
CA GLY A 56 11.31 -6.54 -1.91
C GLY A 56 10.32 -6.46 -0.75
N GLY A 57 9.42 -7.43 -0.61
CA GLY A 57 8.37 -7.45 0.40
C GLY A 57 7.19 -6.53 0.08
N GLY A 58 6.17 -6.60 0.93
CA GLY A 58 4.91 -5.89 0.70
C GLY A 58 4.08 -6.49 -0.44
N GLY A 59 2.86 -6.02 -0.60
CA GLY A 59 1.95 -6.57 -1.60
C GLY A 59 0.72 -5.72 -1.84
N PHE A 60 -0.16 -6.25 -2.68
CA PHE A 60 -1.45 -5.65 -3.03
C PHE A 60 -2.60 -6.51 -2.54
N GLU A 61 -3.57 -5.90 -1.89
CA GLU A 61 -4.92 -6.43 -1.83
C GLU A 61 -5.66 -5.95 -3.08
N ILE A 62 -5.76 -6.84 -4.07
CA ILE A 62 -6.44 -6.59 -5.34
C ILE A 62 -7.91 -6.90 -5.12
N TRP A 63 -8.79 -5.91 -5.28
CA TRP A 63 -10.15 -5.95 -4.79
C TRP A 63 -11.18 -5.64 -5.89
N GLN A 64 -12.19 -6.49 -6.03
CA GLN A 64 -13.26 -6.36 -7.02
C GLN A 64 -14.61 -6.47 -6.32
N TYR A 65 -15.54 -5.54 -6.58
CA TYR A 65 -16.95 -5.75 -6.27
C TYR A 65 -17.56 -6.81 -7.17
N THR A 66 -18.38 -7.71 -6.59
CA THR A 66 -19.16 -8.72 -7.34
C THR A 66 -20.66 -8.48 -7.25
N SER A 67 -21.16 -7.70 -6.29
CA SER A 67 -22.58 -7.37 -6.12
C SER A 67 -22.96 -5.99 -6.70
N ARG A 68 -22.01 -5.21 -7.19
CA ARG A 68 -22.24 -3.91 -7.83
C ARG A 68 -21.12 -3.59 -8.83
N THR A 69 -21.39 -2.68 -9.76
CA THR A 69 -20.35 -2.12 -10.63
C THR A 69 -19.54 -1.10 -9.83
N PRO A 70 -18.20 -1.25 -9.76
CA PRO A 70 -17.33 -0.26 -9.13
C PRO A 70 -17.30 1.03 -9.96
N VAL A 71 -17.14 2.18 -9.30
CA VAL A 71 -17.07 3.47 -9.97
C VAL A 71 -15.68 4.11 -9.79
N ALA A 72 -15.26 4.89 -10.78
CA ALA A 72 -14.06 5.72 -10.69
C ALA A 72 -14.39 7.05 -9.99
N ALA A 73 -13.34 7.82 -9.66
CA ALA A 73 -13.52 9.22 -9.26
C ALA A 73 -14.28 9.97 -10.35
N SER A 74 -15.16 10.91 -9.95
CA SER A 74 -15.98 11.72 -10.88
C SER A 74 -15.17 12.71 -11.73
N PHE A 75 -13.89 12.82 -11.47
CA PHE A 75 -12.90 13.63 -12.17
C PHE A 75 -11.65 12.79 -12.44
N GLU A 76 -10.77 13.26 -13.30
CA GLU A 76 -9.46 12.63 -13.52
C GLU A 76 -8.48 13.05 -12.43
N PRO A 77 -8.09 12.13 -11.50
CA PRO A 77 -7.17 12.45 -10.43
C PRO A 77 -5.80 12.95 -10.93
N LYS A 78 -5.22 13.88 -10.20
CA LYS A 78 -3.92 14.47 -10.49
C LYS A 78 -3.08 14.58 -9.22
N LEU A 79 -1.79 14.81 -9.37
CA LEU A 79 -0.89 14.96 -8.23
C LEU A 79 -1.34 16.13 -7.34
N GLY A 80 -1.47 15.86 -6.03
CA GLY A 80 -1.95 16.80 -5.04
C GLY A 80 -3.46 16.77 -4.77
N ASP A 81 -4.23 15.94 -5.49
CA ASP A 81 -5.59 15.61 -5.07
C ASP A 81 -5.54 14.77 -3.79
N LEU A 82 -6.51 14.99 -2.88
CA LEU A 82 -6.48 14.44 -1.53
C LEU A 82 -6.70 12.92 -1.54
N GLY A 83 -5.75 12.18 -0.97
CA GLY A 83 -5.76 10.72 -0.93
C GLY A 83 -4.48 10.09 -1.51
N ILE A 84 -4.53 8.79 -1.81
CA ILE A 84 -3.40 8.03 -2.35
C ILE A 84 -3.26 8.31 -3.84
N ASN A 85 -2.25 9.11 -4.21
CA ASN A 85 -2.03 9.45 -5.61
C ASN A 85 -1.17 8.39 -6.33
N ILE A 86 -0.15 7.84 -5.66
CA ILE A 86 0.87 6.98 -6.29
C ILE A 86 1.32 5.91 -5.29
N CYS A 87 1.47 4.66 -5.74
CA CYS A 87 2.13 3.62 -4.98
C CYS A 87 3.61 3.53 -5.38
N LYS A 88 4.52 3.46 -4.40
CA LYS A 88 5.96 3.31 -4.63
C LYS A 88 6.34 1.84 -4.66
N ILE A 89 7.09 1.44 -5.69
CA ILE A 89 7.58 0.07 -5.91
C ILE A 89 9.10 0.09 -5.96
N LYS A 90 9.75 -0.78 -5.19
CA LYS A 90 11.21 -0.91 -5.14
C LYS A 90 11.79 -1.44 -6.47
N SER A 91 12.98 -0.96 -6.81
CA SER A 91 13.80 -1.52 -7.89
C SER A 91 15.27 -1.65 -7.45
N PRO A 92 15.90 -2.83 -7.62
CA PRO A 92 17.33 -3.01 -7.37
C PRO A 92 18.19 -2.46 -8.51
N ASN A 93 17.59 -2.29 -9.68
CA ASN A 93 18.28 -1.80 -10.88
C ASN A 93 17.31 -0.98 -11.73
N ILE A 94 17.23 0.31 -11.42
CA ILE A 94 16.28 1.22 -12.04
C ILE A 94 16.44 1.33 -13.58
N LYS A 95 17.68 1.17 -14.11
CA LYS A 95 17.93 1.20 -15.55
C LYS A 95 17.36 -0.02 -16.24
N ALA A 96 17.56 -1.21 -15.65
CA ALA A 96 16.99 -2.43 -16.17
C ALA A 96 15.47 -2.39 -16.09
N ALA A 97 14.89 -1.96 -14.95
CA ALA A 97 13.45 -1.81 -14.78
C ALA A 97 12.85 -0.86 -15.83
N PHE A 98 13.48 0.29 -16.09
CA PHE A 98 13.00 1.25 -17.09
C PHE A 98 13.06 0.67 -18.53
N ALA A 99 14.08 -0.13 -18.83
CA ALA A 99 14.20 -0.77 -20.13
C ALA A 99 13.21 -1.93 -20.35
N ASP A 100 12.86 -2.64 -19.28
CA ASP A 100 11.96 -3.80 -19.30
C ASP A 100 10.48 -3.41 -19.40
N PHE A 101 10.10 -2.21 -18.89
CA PHE A 101 8.71 -1.76 -18.97
C PHE A 101 8.28 -1.49 -20.40
N ASP A 102 7.10 -1.97 -20.76
CA ASP A 102 6.44 -1.61 -22.02
C ASP A 102 6.19 -0.09 -22.06
N LYS A 103 6.60 0.51 -23.16
CA LYS A 103 6.50 1.98 -23.38
C LYS A 103 5.08 2.53 -23.26
N THR A 104 4.07 1.70 -23.46
CA THR A 104 2.66 2.10 -23.32
C THR A 104 2.27 2.40 -21.88
N TYR A 105 2.98 1.84 -20.91
CA TYR A 105 2.76 2.07 -19.48
C TYR A 105 3.65 3.16 -18.88
N LEU A 106 4.73 3.57 -19.59
CA LEU A 106 5.63 4.62 -19.12
C LEU A 106 4.96 6.00 -19.15
N LEU A 107 4.98 6.71 -18.03
CA LEU A 107 4.64 8.13 -17.93
C LEU A 107 5.89 9.00 -18.02
N SER A 108 7.00 8.57 -17.41
CA SER A 108 8.29 9.26 -17.49
C SER A 108 8.96 9.01 -18.85
N LYS A 109 9.56 10.04 -19.43
CA LYS A 109 10.36 9.94 -20.65
C LYS A 109 11.76 9.39 -20.37
N ASP A 110 12.30 9.69 -19.19
CA ASP A 110 13.63 9.34 -18.72
C ASP A 110 13.59 8.93 -17.25
N ILE A 111 14.71 8.38 -16.75
CA ILE A 111 14.93 8.14 -15.33
C ILE A 111 15.24 9.48 -14.66
N GLU A 112 14.49 9.81 -13.65
CA GLU A 112 14.58 11.05 -12.89
C GLU A 112 15.23 10.82 -11.51
N THR A 113 15.40 11.89 -10.73
CA THR A 113 16.02 11.81 -9.40
C THR A 113 15.15 12.57 -8.41
N THR A 114 14.69 11.87 -7.37
CA THR A 114 13.95 12.47 -6.26
C THR A 114 14.79 13.50 -5.51
N PRO A 115 14.18 14.43 -4.76
CA PRO A 115 14.92 15.43 -3.99
C PRO A 115 15.90 14.85 -2.96
N ASN A 116 15.64 13.65 -2.45
CA ASN A 116 16.56 12.92 -1.56
C ASN A 116 17.56 12.01 -2.29
N GLY A 117 17.69 12.14 -3.63
CA GLY A 117 18.77 11.56 -4.43
C GLY A 117 18.50 10.17 -5.02
N LEU A 118 17.32 9.58 -4.84
CA LEU A 118 17.02 8.25 -5.40
C LEU A 118 16.58 8.36 -6.86
N LYS A 119 17.02 7.43 -7.70
CA LYS A 119 16.58 7.30 -9.08
C LYS A 119 15.19 6.69 -9.14
N HIS A 120 14.34 7.19 -10.05
CA HIS A 120 12.98 6.67 -10.23
C HIS A 120 12.41 7.01 -11.61
N PHE A 121 11.26 6.43 -11.90
CA PHE A 121 10.37 6.78 -13.01
C PHE A 121 8.92 6.42 -12.67
N PHE A 122 7.96 6.97 -13.40
CA PHE A 122 6.54 6.68 -13.21
C PHE A 122 5.99 5.80 -14.33
N VAL A 123 5.12 4.87 -13.92
CA VAL A 123 4.33 4.02 -14.82
C VAL A 123 2.85 4.08 -14.45
N LYS A 124 1.99 3.68 -15.38
CA LYS A 124 0.55 3.58 -15.17
C LYS A 124 0.10 2.18 -15.55
N ASP A 125 -0.75 1.56 -14.72
CA ASP A 125 -1.39 0.29 -15.06
C ASP A 125 -2.54 0.49 -16.09
N PRO A 126 -3.14 -0.61 -16.60
CA PRO A 126 -4.27 -0.51 -17.53
C PRO A 126 -5.51 0.19 -16.97
N TYR A 127 -5.60 0.32 -15.65
CA TYR A 127 -6.76 0.89 -14.94
C TYR A 127 -6.56 2.36 -14.55
N GLY A 128 -5.38 2.93 -14.84
CA GLY A 128 -5.05 4.31 -14.56
C GLY A 128 -4.33 4.56 -13.24
N ASN A 129 -4.05 3.52 -12.43
CA ASN A 129 -3.29 3.66 -11.20
C ASN A 129 -1.82 3.95 -11.50
N ILE A 130 -1.24 4.92 -10.80
CA ILE A 130 0.14 5.37 -11.02
C ILE A 130 1.06 4.72 -10.00
N PHE A 131 2.19 4.22 -10.49
CA PHE A 131 3.26 3.65 -9.66
C PHE A 131 4.56 4.41 -9.90
N GLN A 132 5.28 4.69 -8.82
CA GLN A 132 6.66 5.15 -8.87
C GLN A 132 7.57 3.94 -8.71
N ILE A 133 8.31 3.59 -9.74
CA ILE A 133 9.39 2.60 -9.64
C ILE A 133 10.61 3.37 -9.14
N ILE A 134 11.13 2.99 -7.97
CA ILE A 134 12.15 3.75 -7.26
C ILE A 134 13.29 2.86 -6.76
N GLU A 135 14.51 3.37 -6.88
CA GLU A 135 15.71 2.70 -6.42
C GLU A 135 15.67 2.38 -4.92
N SER A 136 16.07 1.16 -4.57
CA SER A 136 16.17 0.71 -3.17
C SER A 136 17.32 -0.28 -3.03
N ASP A 137 17.98 -0.27 -1.87
CA ASP A 137 19.04 -1.18 -1.47
C ASP A 137 18.60 -2.25 -0.47
N GLU A 138 17.34 -2.18 0.00
CA GLU A 138 16.79 -3.10 1.01
C GLU A 138 15.94 -4.21 0.38
N TRP A 139 16.42 -5.46 0.52
CA TRP A 139 15.81 -6.64 -0.09
C TRP A 139 15.64 -7.79 0.88
N PHE A 140 14.48 -8.45 0.80
CA PHE A 140 14.25 -9.69 1.54
C PHE A 140 14.98 -10.88 0.89
N THR A 141 14.88 -11.01 -0.43
CA THR A 141 15.63 -12.02 -1.21
C THR A 141 16.12 -11.39 -2.50
N ASP A 142 17.15 -11.97 -3.09
CA ASP A 142 17.54 -11.70 -4.46
C ASP A 142 16.94 -12.78 -5.37
N ARG A 143 16.21 -12.33 -6.39
CA ARG A 143 15.56 -13.18 -7.39
C ARG A 143 15.97 -12.82 -8.82
N GLY A 144 16.71 -11.74 -8.96
CA GLY A 144 17.05 -11.16 -10.27
C GLY A 144 15.91 -10.37 -10.91
N ASP A 145 14.81 -10.15 -10.21
CA ASP A 145 13.67 -9.34 -10.70
C ASP A 145 14.06 -7.85 -10.71
N THR A 146 13.66 -7.11 -11.73
CA THR A 146 13.97 -5.68 -11.87
C THR A 146 13.05 -4.78 -11.05
N THR A 147 11.90 -5.31 -10.58
CA THR A 147 10.97 -4.65 -9.66
C THR A 147 10.68 -5.53 -8.45
N GLY A 148 10.27 -4.96 -7.34
CA GLY A 148 9.93 -5.77 -6.19
C GLY A 148 9.32 -5.06 -5.02
N GLY A 149 8.13 -5.41 -4.63
CA GLY A 149 7.47 -5.04 -3.40
C GLY A 149 7.07 -3.57 -3.26
N VAL A 150 6.12 -3.33 -2.38
CA VAL A 150 5.65 -1.99 -2.05
C VAL A 150 6.68 -1.28 -1.17
N TYR A 151 7.09 -0.08 -1.57
CA TYR A 151 7.99 0.76 -0.78
C TYR A 151 7.24 1.84 0.01
N GLY A 152 6.03 2.19 -0.43
CA GLY A 152 5.20 3.20 0.22
C GLY A 152 4.22 3.87 -0.71
N ALA A 153 3.91 5.14 -0.45
CA ALA A 153 2.96 5.91 -1.25
C ALA A 153 3.34 7.39 -1.31
N ILE A 154 2.81 8.08 -2.33
CA ILE A 154 2.71 9.53 -2.40
C ILE A 154 1.24 9.89 -2.16
N LEU A 155 1.00 10.73 -1.17
CA LEU A 155 -0.31 11.15 -0.70
C LEU A 155 -0.51 12.64 -0.97
N GLY A 156 -1.60 12.98 -1.63
CA GLY A 156 -2.04 14.36 -1.70
C GLY A 156 -2.75 14.76 -0.40
N VAL A 157 -2.35 15.90 0.17
CA VAL A 157 -2.86 16.37 1.46
C VAL A 157 -3.27 17.84 1.38
N SER A 158 -4.25 18.24 2.20
CA SER A 158 -4.74 19.60 2.25
C SER A 158 -3.88 20.54 3.11
N ASP A 159 -3.20 19.99 4.11
CA ASP A 159 -2.35 20.70 5.07
C ASP A 159 -1.18 19.77 5.46
N ILE A 160 0.00 20.07 4.92
CA ILE A 160 1.16 19.19 5.11
C ILE A 160 1.62 19.11 6.56
N GLU A 161 1.45 20.18 7.35
CA GLU A 161 1.86 20.20 8.75
C GLU A 161 0.97 19.30 9.61
N LYS A 162 -0.34 19.29 9.36
CA LYS A 162 -1.26 18.37 10.03
C LYS A 162 -0.97 16.93 9.66
N SER A 163 -0.74 16.67 8.38
CA SER A 163 -0.41 15.32 7.90
C SER A 163 0.93 14.86 8.43
N LEU A 164 1.97 15.72 8.47
CA LEU A 164 3.25 15.41 9.12
C LEU A 164 3.03 14.99 10.58
N ALA A 165 2.26 15.78 11.35
CA ALA A 165 1.96 15.43 12.74
C ALA A 165 1.28 14.06 12.85
N PHE A 166 0.30 13.75 12.01
CA PHE A 166 -0.38 12.47 11.99
C PHE A 166 0.55 11.32 11.65
N TYR A 167 1.26 11.37 10.52
CA TYR A 167 2.12 10.27 10.06
C TYR A 167 3.31 10.03 11.00
N THR A 168 3.81 11.06 11.68
CA THR A 168 4.89 10.91 12.67
C THR A 168 4.40 10.35 13.99
N THR A 169 3.26 10.80 14.51
CA THR A 169 2.80 10.44 15.86
C THR A 169 1.97 9.17 15.88
N VAL A 170 1.08 8.96 14.89
CA VAL A 170 0.17 7.81 14.86
C VAL A 170 0.82 6.61 14.17
N LEU A 171 1.47 6.83 13.01
CA LEU A 171 2.08 5.74 12.23
C LEU A 171 3.58 5.57 12.48
N GLY A 172 4.19 6.46 13.27
CA GLY A 172 5.59 6.36 13.67
C GLY A 172 6.59 6.57 12.53
N TYR A 173 6.21 7.30 11.46
CA TYR A 173 7.15 7.77 10.42
C TYR A 173 7.93 8.98 10.95
N ASP A 174 8.73 8.76 11.99
CA ASP A 174 9.34 9.75 12.86
C ASP A 174 10.62 10.39 12.31
N GLU A 175 11.05 10.00 11.09
CA GLU A 175 12.21 10.59 10.41
C GLU A 175 11.77 11.28 9.11
N VAL A 176 11.82 12.61 9.07
CA VAL A 176 11.67 13.41 7.85
C VAL A 176 13.02 13.45 7.13
N ILE A 177 13.17 12.62 6.08
CA ILE A 177 14.45 12.51 5.34
C ILE A 177 14.63 13.61 4.32
N TRP A 178 13.55 14.29 3.93
CA TRP A 178 13.59 15.47 3.08
C TRP A 178 12.28 16.25 3.18
N GLN A 179 12.37 17.59 3.10
CA GLN A 179 11.22 18.50 3.03
C GLN A 179 11.59 19.76 2.23
N GLY A 180 10.64 20.30 1.45
CA GLY A 180 10.84 21.51 0.69
C GLY A 180 9.57 22.02 0.03
N GLU A 181 9.68 23.24 -0.57
CA GLU A 181 8.61 23.94 -1.27
C GLU A 181 9.10 24.44 -2.62
N GLY A 182 8.25 24.38 -3.64
CA GLY A 182 8.51 24.85 -5.00
C GLY A 182 8.04 23.90 -6.08
N GLN A 183 8.62 24.06 -7.27
CA GLN A 183 8.41 23.15 -8.40
C GLN A 183 9.50 22.08 -8.41
N PHE A 184 9.11 20.84 -8.65
CA PHE A 184 10.02 19.70 -8.61
C PHE A 184 10.07 19.03 -9.99
N SER A 185 11.23 19.06 -10.64
CA SER A 185 11.40 18.55 -12.01
C SER A 185 11.11 17.05 -12.12
N ASP A 186 11.37 16.29 -11.06
CA ASP A 186 11.10 14.84 -10.97
C ASP A 186 9.61 14.47 -10.99
N LEU A 187 8.71 15.44 -10.89
CA LEU A 187 7.26 15.27 -10.96
C LEU A 187 6.67 15.70 -12.31
N ASN A 188 7.47 16.28 -13.22
CA ASN A 188 6.99 16.91 -14.45
C ASN A 188 6.26 15.97 -15.42
N SER A 189 6.48 14.66 -15.32
CA SER A 189 5.80 13.65 -16.13
C SER A 189 4.38 13.35 -15.67
N LEU A 190 4.00 13.84 -14.49
CA LEU A 190 2.67 13.64 -13.90
C LEU A 190 1.72 14.80 -14.25
N LYS A 191 0.42 14.51 -14.26
CA LYS A 191 -0.62 15.55 -14.36
C LYS A 191 -0.53 16.47 -13.13
N SER A 192 -0.52 17.78 -13.36
CA SER A 192 -0.22 18.82 -12.37
C SER A 192 1.20 18.80 -11.76
N GLY A 193 2.11 17.94 -12.25
CA GLY A 193 3.47 17.81 -11.70
C GLY A 193 4.34 19.08 -11.82
N LYS A 194 3.90 20.10 -12.57
CA LYS A 194 4.59 21.40 -12.70
C LYS A 194 4.06 22.48 -11.75
N SER A 195 3.08 22.14 -10.91
CA SER A 195 2.58 23.06 -9.88
C SER A 195 3.63 23.30 -8.79
N ASN A 196 3.40 24.34 -7.98
CA ASN A 196 4.14 24.53 -6.74
C ASN A 196 3.59 23.61 -5.66
N PHE A 197 4.47 22.88 -4.99
CA PHE A 197 4.09 21.95 -3.91
C PHE A 197 4.88 22.27 -2.64
N LYS A 198 4.25 22.06 -1.48
CA LYS A 198 4.99 21.62 -0.30
C LYS A 198 5.09 20.10 -0.39
N ARG A 199 6.28 19.57 -0.12
CA ARG A 199 6.58 18.14 -0.25
C ARG A 199 7.45 17.68 0.92
N ALA A 200 7.13 16.53 1.50
CA ALA A 200 7.91 15.92 2.57
C ALA A 200 8.01 14.40 2.34
N ILE A 201 9.19 13.83 2.61
CA ILE A 201 9.45 12.39 2.53
C ILE A 201 9.82 11.89 3.92
N LEU A 202 9.06 10.91 4.41
CA LEU A 202 9.17 10.36 5.75
C LEU A 202 9.52 8.89 5.72
N THR A 203 10.23 8.44 6.74
CA THR A 203 10.52 7.03 7.00
C THR A 203 10.53 6.77 8.52
N HIS A 204 10.85 5.56 8.93
CA HIS A 204 11.06 5.22 10.33
C HIS A 204 12.54 5.36 10.70
N SER A 205 12.86 6.07 11.77
CA SER A 205 14.22 6.22 12.28
C SER A 205 14.80 4.92 12.82
N LYS A 206 13.91 3.98 13.24
CA LYS A 206 14.29 2.67 13.80
C LYS A 206 13.71 1.54 12.96
N ALA A 207 14.49 0.46 12.84
CA ALA A 207 14.01 -0.77 12.20
C ALA A 207 12.74 -1.28 12.91
N ARG A 208 11.73 -1.61 12.11
CA ARG A 208 10.47 -2.19 12.61
C ARG A 208 10.71 -3.59 13.17
N LYS A 209 9.89 -3.98 14.14
CA LYS A 209 9.92 -5.30 14.79
C LYS A 209 8.64 -6.04 14.47
N GLY A 210 8.64 -7.35 14.69
CA GLY A 210 7.47 -8.19 14.46
C GLY A 210 7.74 -9.37 13.53
N GLY A 211 6.77 -10.26 13.44
CA GLY A 211 6.91 -11.51 12.69
C GLY A 211 7.34 -11.31 11.24
N PHE A 212 6.73 -10.36 10.55
CA PHE A 212 6.96 -10.09 9.13
C PHE A 212 7.99 -8.99 8.84
N SER A 213 8.57 -8.38 9.87
CA SER A 213 9.51 -7.27 9.68
C SER A 213 10.68 -7.57 8.73
N PRO A 214 11.25 -8.80 8.65
CA PRO A 214 12.30 -9.10 7.67
C PRO A 214 11.81 -9.11 6.22
N LEU A 215 10.52 -9.42 5.99
CA LEU A 215 9.90 -9.44 4.66
C LEU A 215 9.44 -8.05 4.24
N LEU A 216 8.72 -7.33 5.13
CA LEU A 216 8.13 -6.04 4.81
C LEU A 216 9.17 -4.92 4.70
N GLY A 217 10.24 -4.98 5.51
CA GLY A 217 11.36 -4.05 5.42
C GLY A 217 11.01 -2.59 5.73
N LYS A 218 11.86 -1.68 5.25
CA LYS A 218 11.69 -0.22 5.38
C LYS A 218 10.70 0.31 4.35
N THR A 219 9.91 1.30 4.74
CA THR A 219 8.92 1.95 3.88
C THR A 219 9.04 3.47 3.95
N GLN A 220 8.44 4.16 2.98
CA GLN A 220 8.37 5.62 2.90
C GLN A 220 6.93 6.09 2.74
N ILE A 221 6.60 7.20 3.39
CA ILE A 221 5.44 8.02 3.05
C ILE A 221 5.95 9.33 2.48
N GLU A 222 5.36 9.75 1.38
CA GLU A 222 5.62 11.05 0.79
C GLU A 222 4.33 11.85 0.75
N LEU A 223 4.37 13.04 1.33
CA LEU A 223 3.24 13.97 1.40
C LEU A 223 3.45 15.08 0.37
N VAL A 224 2.41 15.40 -0.39
CA VAL A 224 2.41 16.51 -1.35
C VAL A 224 1.16 17.38 -1.15
N GLN A 225 1.37 18.66 -0.90
CA GLN A 225 0.32 19.67 -0.85
C GLN A 225 0.46 20.59 -2.05
N ASN A 226 -0.55 20.64 -2.93
CA ASN A 226 -0.56 21.57 -4.06
C ASN A 226 -0.84 22.99 -3.56
N LEU A 227 0.02 23.96 -3.90
CA LEU A 227 -0.10 25.36 -3.47
C LEU A 227 -0.80 26.24 -4.50
N ASP A 228 -0.89 25.81 -5.76
CA ASP A 228 -1.51 26.58 -6.85
C ASP A 228 -3.02 26.36 -6.92
N GLU A 229 -3.51 25.22 -6.41
CA GLU A 229 -4.94 24.87 -6.41
C GLU A 229 -5.29 23.94 -5.24
N LYS A 230 -6.54 23.99 -4.82
CA LYS A 230 -7.06 23.06 -3.81
C LYS A 230 -7.26 21.68 -4.42
N GLY A 231 -6.64 20.64 -3.81
CA GLY A 231 -6.87 19.25 -4.18
C GLY A 231 -8.32 18.82 -3.98
N GLN A 232 -8.83 17.99 -4.89
CA GLN A 232 -10.15 17.37 -4.75
C GLN A 232 -9.99 16.04 -4.02
N ASN A 233 -10.98 15.65 -3.21
CA ASN A 233 -10.94 14.36 -2.53
C ASN A 233 -11.24 13.23 -3.52
N ILE A 234 -10.27 12.33 -3.76
CA ILE A 234 -10.41 11.24 -4.72
C ILE A 234 -11.42 10.18 -4.29
N TYR A 235 -11.83 10.19 -3.01
CA TYR A 235 -12.82 9.25 -2.45
C TYR A 235 -14.23 9.79 -2.47
N GLU A 236 -14.43 11.07 -2.81
CA GLU A 236 -15.74 11.70 -2.80
C GLU A 236 -16.73 11.00 -3.75
N GLY A 237 -17.90 10.60 -3.23
CA GLY A 237 -18.94 9.89 -3.97
C GLY A 237 -18.60 8.44 -4.33
N ARG A 238 -17.53 7.88 -3.78
CA ARG A 238 -17.09 6.49 -3.98
C ARG A 238 -17.26 5.66 -2.71
N TYR A 239 -17.42 4.36 -2.89
CA TYR A 239 -17.38 3.42 -1.78
C TYR A 239 -15.98 2.82 -1.60
N TRP A 240 -15.67 2.36 -0.39
CA TRP A 240 -14.50 1.55 -0.13
C TRP A 240 -14.51 0.33 -1.07
N GLY A 241 -13.42 0.11 -1.82
CA GLY A 241 -13.35 -0.93 -2.85
C GLY A 241 -13.71 -0.48 -4.26
N ASP A 242 -14.13 0.76 -4.48
CA ASP A 242 -14.28 1.35 -5.82
C ASP A 242 -12.92 1.52 -6.52
N LEU A 243 -12.93 1.80 -7.85
CA LEU A 243 -11.73 1.79 -8.70
C LEU A 243 -10.64 2.76 -8.24
N GLY A 244 -9.41 2.29 -8.18
CA GLY A 244 -8.24 3.06 -7.74
C GLY A 244 -7.67 2.58 -6.41
N PHE A 245 -6.73 3.31 -5.85
CA PHE A 245 -6.20 2.98 -4.52
C PHE A 245 -7.28 3.16 -3.45
N ILE A 246 -7.36 2.20 -2.52
CA ILE A 246 -8.39 2.13 -1.48
C ILE A 246 -7.83 2.57 -0.13
N HIS A 247 -6.75 1.94 0.32
CA HIS A 247 -6.16 2.15 1.64
C HIS A 247 -4.66 1.81 1.67
N LEU A 248 -3.96 2.37 2.65
CA LEU A 248 -2.67 1.85 3.10
C LEU A 248 -2.92 0.78 4.17
N CYS A 249 -2.22 -0.35 4.11
CA CYS A 249 -2.33 -1.42 5.10
C CYS A 249 -1.00 -1.65 5.81
N PHE A 250 -1.03 -1.77 7.13
CA PHE A 250 0.12 -2.00 7.99
C PHE A 250 -0.07 -3.24 8.85
N ASP A 251 0.93 -4.13 8.86
CA ASP A 251 1.03 -5.21 9.84
C ASP A 251 1.43 -4.62 11.20
N VAL A 252 0.63 -4.86 12.23
CA VAL A 252 0.79 -4.26 13.55
C VAL A 252 0.84 -5.32 14.66
N ILE A 253 1.21 -4.91 15.84
CA ILE A 253 1.25 -5.73 17.04
C ILE A 253 0.56 -4.96 18.16
N GLY A 254 -0.34 -5.64 18.90
CA GLY A 254 -1.03 -5.06 20.05
C GLY A 254 -2.14 -4.11 19.65
N MET A 255 -3.09 -4.59 18.83
CA MET A 255 -4.23 -3.82 18.30
C MET A 255 -4.95 -3.00 19.39
N LYS A 256 -5.09 -3.55 20.59
CA LYS A 256 -5.75 -2.84 21.70
C LYS A 256 -4.98 -1.58 22.15
N SER A 257 -3.65 -1.67 22.31
CA SER A 257 -2.85 -0.50 22.69
C SER A 257 -2.83 0.52 21.55
N LEU A 258 -2.78 0.04 20.30
CA LEU A 258 -2.87 0.91 19.12
C LEU A 258 -4.21 1.66 19.05
N GLN A 259 -5.31 1.00 19.39
CA GLN A 259 -6.62 1.65 19.50
C GLN A 259 -6.59 2.80 20.51
N GLU A 260 -6.07 2.56 21.72
CA GLU A 260 -5.96 3.57 22.79
C GLU A 260 -5.06 4.75 22.34
N GLU A 261 -3.96 4.48 21.65
CA GLU A 261 -3.06 5.50 21.08
C GLU A 261 -3.73 6.33 19.98
N CYS A 262 -4.44 5.69 19.07
CA CYS A 262 -5.19 6.36 18.01
C CYS A 262 -6.32 7.24 18.57
N GLU A 263 -7.09 6.74 19.53
CA GLU A 263 -8.15 7.51 20.22
C GLU A 263 -7.57 8.71 20.95
N ALA A 264 -6.45 8.56 21.67
CA ALA A 264 -5.78 9.65 22.37
C ALA A 264 -5.25 10.72 21.42
N ALA A 265 -4.86 10.32 20.20
CA ALA A 265 -4.41 11.22 19.13
C ALA A 265 -5.58 11.88 18.35
N GLY A 266 -6.84 11.52 18.65
CA GLY A 266 -8.01 12.06 17.95
C GLY A 266 -8.39 11.35 16.65
N HIS A 267 -7.84 10.17 16.40
CA HIS A 267 -8.07 9.32 15.23
C HIS A 267 -8.64 7.95 15.65
N PRO A 268 -9.89 7.88 16.17
CA PRO A 268 -10.46 6.62 16.66
C PRO A 268 -10.63 5.61 15.52
N PHE A 269 -10.74 4.33 15.87
CA PHE A 269 -11.09 3.29 14.91
C PHE A 269 -12.48 3.57 14.32
N THR A 270 -12.59 3.59 13.00
CA THR A 270 -13.84 3.78 12.27
C THR A 270 -14.48 2.45 11.89
N VAL A 271 -13.66 1.41 11.76
CA VAL A 271 -14.06 0.01 11.59
C VAL A 271 -13.17 -0.84 12.47
N ASP A 272 -13.75 -1.85 13.13
CA ASP A 272 -13.04 -2.78 13.99
C ASP A 272 -13.64 -4.18 13.87
N SER A 273 -12.83 -5.18 13.53
CA SER A 273 -13.25 -6.57 13.44
C SER A 273 -13.33 -7.28 14.79
N ALA A 274 -12.87 -6.66 15.86
CA ALA A 274 -12.94 -7.15 17.24
C ALA A 274 -12.56 -8.63 17.41
N ASN A 275 -11.46 -9.07 16.76
CA ASN A 275 -10.98 -10.45 16.74
C ASN A 275 -11.92 -11.46 16.01
N SER A 276 -12.89 -10.98 15.25
CA SER A 276 -13.81 -11.82 14.46
C SER A 276 -13.34 -12.11 13.03
N PHE A 277 -12.16 -11.61 12.65
CA PHE A 277 -11.61 -11.77 11.31
C PHE A 277 -11.04 -13.17 11.12
N ASP A 278 -11.78 -14.00 10.39
CA ASP A 278 -11.35 -15.34 9.96
C ASP A 278 -11.53 -15.43 8.44
N MET A 279 -10.42 -15.58 7.71
CA MET A 279 -10.40 -15.80 6.25
C MET A 279 -10.13 -17.28 5.93
N GLY A 280 -10.58 -18.19 6.79
CA GLY A 280 -10.43 -19.63 6.62
C GLY A 280 -8.99 -20.12 6.77
N GLU A 281 -8.06 -19.56 6.03
CA GLU A 281 -6.65 -19.92 6.02
C GLU A 281 -5.75 -18.98 6.86
N ALA A 282 -6.21 -17.75 7.09
CA ALA A 282 -5.56 -16.76 7.94
C ALA A 282 -6.59 -16.22 8.94
N ALA A 283 -6.17 -15.91 10.15
CA ALA A 283 -7.01 -15.29 11.16
C ALA A 283 -6.25 -14.13 11.79
N GLY A 284 -6.98 -13.11 12.21
CA GLY A 284 -6.38 -11.93 12.81
C GLY A 284 -7.41 -10.94 13.31
N HIS A 285 -6.97 -9.72 13.46
CA HIS A 285 -7.76 -8.55 13.82
C HIS A 285 -7.43 -7.45 12.83
N PHE A 286 -8.44 -6.85 12.18
CA PHE A 286 -8.22 -5.65 11.38
C PHE A 286 -9.04 -4.48 11.91
N SER A 287 -8.53 -3.29 11.67
CA SER A 287 -9.21 -2.03 11.98
C SER A 287 -8.83 -0.96 10.98
N TYR A 288 -9.64 0.10 10.92
CA TYR A 288 -9.39 1.27 10.07
C TYR A 288 -9.39 2.55 10.87
N ILE A 289 -8.54 3.49 10.48
CA ILE A 289 -8.60 4.90 10.84
C ILE A 289 -8.57 5.75 9.59
N GLU A 290 -8.85 7.04 9.73
CA GLU A 290 -8.67 8.05 8.69
C GLU A 290 -7.50 8.97 9.03
N ASP A 291 -6.71 9.34 8.00
CA ASP A 291 -5.79 10.46 8.11
C ASP A 291 -6.56 11.80 8.12
N PRO A 292 -5.92 12.97 8.30
CA PRO A 292 -6.60 14.26 8.35
C PRO A 292 -7.44 14.63 7.12
N ASP A 293 -7.22 13.99 5.97
CA ASP A 293 -7.92 14.22 4.71
C ASP A 293 -8.88 13.07 4.32
N GLY A 294 -9.04 12.06 5.20
CA GLY A 294 -9.92 10.92 5.00
C GLY A 294 -9.29 9.77 4.21
N THR A 295 -7.97 9.76 4.04
CA THR A 295 -7.28 8.58 3.51
C THR A 295 -7.38 7.43 4.49
N LEU A 296 -7.85 6.28 4.03
CA LEU A 296 -8.02 5.11 4.87
C LEU A 296 -6.68 4.42 5.16
N ILE A 297 -6.44 4.17 6.44
CA ILE A 297 -5.32 3.40 6.96
C ILE A 297 -5.88 2.15 7.61
N GLU A 298 -5.48 0.99 7.09
CA GLU A 298 -5.81 -0.31 7.64
C GLU A 298 -4.69 -0.81 8.54
N PHE A 299 -5.06 -1.31 9.70
CA PHE A 299 -4.17 -2.07 10.58
C PHE A 299 -4.60 -3.53 10.57
N VAL A 300 -3.64 -4.44 10.45
CA VAL A 300 -3.87 -5.89 10.52
C VAL A 300 -2.93 -6.49 11.54
N GLU A 301 -3.48 -7.09 12.59
CA GLU A 301 -2.74 -7.93 13.52
C GLU A 301 -2.98 -9.38 13.16
N THR A 302 -1.96 -10.04 12.60
CA THR A 302 -2.06 -11.41 12.14
C THR A 302 -1.89 -12.40 13.28
N HIS A 303 -2.88 -13.24 13.55
CA HIS A 303 -2.85 -14.26 14.59
C HIS A 303 -2.43 -15.64 14.10
N LYS A 304 -2.75 -15.98 12.83
CA LYS A 304 -2.50 -17.28 12.24
C LYS A 304 -2.15 -17.16 10.76
N ILE A 305 -1.12 -17.87 10.33
CA ILE A 305 -0.73 -17.92 8.92
C ILE A 305 -0.57 -19.35 8.41
N PRO A 306 -0.90 -19.63 7.15
CA PRO A 306 -0.56 -20.88 6.50
C PRO A 306 0.93 -20.91 6.13
N ILE A 307 1.64 -21.96 6.59
CA ILE A 307 3.03 -22.22 6.18
C ILE A 307 3.07 -23.13 4.97
N LEU A 308 2.31 -24.22 5.00
CA LEU A 308 2.17 -25.14 3.88
C LEU A 308 0.72 -25.63 3.79
N LYS A 309 -0.06 -24.92 2.98
CA LYS A 309 -1.51 -25.15 2.80
C LYS A 309 -1.84 -26.59 2.42
N LYS A 310 -1.06 -27.19 1.53
CA LYS A 310 -1.28 -28.56 1.01
C LYS A 310 -1.33 -29.64 2.08
N ILE A 311 -0.70 -29.43 3.23
CA ILE A 311 -0.67 -30.39 4.36
C ILE A 311 -1.32 -29.83 5.62
N GLY A 312 -2.01 -28.69 5.54
CA GLY A 312 -2.69 -28.08 6.69
C GLY A 312 -1.76 -27.57 7.78
N TRP A 313 -0.50 -27.23 7.46
CA TRP A 313 0.43 -26.71 8.44
C TRP A 313 0.28 -25.18 8.60
N TYR A 314 -0.18 -24.79 9.78
CA TYR A 314 -0.39 -23.39 10.17
C TYR A 314 0.53 -23.02 11.34
N LEU A 315 0.94 -21.76 11.39
CA LEU A 315 1.65 -21.17 12.52
C LEU A 315 0.70 -20.24 13.27
N ASP A 316 0.54 -20.53 14.58
CA ASP A 316 -0.15 -19.67 15.53
C ASP A 316 0.84 -18.63 16.05
N LEU A 317 0.63 -17.35 15.74
CA LEU A 317 1.50 -16.24 16.14
C LEU A 317 1.20 -15.74 17.55
N THR A 318 0.01 -16.03 18.10
CA THR A 318 -0.40 -15.57 19.44
C THR A 318 0.39 -16.25 20.56
N LYS A 319 0.99 -17.41 20.28
CA LYS A 319 1.77 -18.21 21.25
C LYS A 319 3.27 -17.91 21.27
N ARG A 320 3.71 -16.88 20.59
CA ARG A 320 5.12 -16.51 20.50
C ARG A 320 5.35 -15.07 20.90
N ASP A 321 6.61 -14.70 21.17
CA ASP A 321 7.00 -13.30 21.34
C ASP A 321 6.68 -12.53 20.05
N ALA A 322 5.72 -11.62 20.13
CA ALA A 322 5.22 -10.86 18.98
C ALA A 322 6.29 -9.96 18.35
N LEU A 323 7.25 -9.46 19.15
CA LEU A 323 8.33 -8.60 18.67
C LEU A 323 9.44 -9.38 17.95
N LYS A 324 9.48 -10.71 18.10
CA LYS A 324 10.52 -11.55 17.52
C LYS A 324 10.18 -11.87 16.06
N PRO A 325 11.08 -11.55 15.10
CA PRO A 325 10.85 -11.85 13.69
C PRO A 325 10.72 -13.36 13.44
N LEU A 326 9.95 -13.72 12.43
CA LEU A 326 9.90 -15.07 11.90
C LEU A 326 11.25 -15.42 11.23
N PRO A 327 11.71 -16.66 11.34
CA PRO A 327 12.92 -17.09 10.63
C PRO A 327 12.78 -16.84 9.13
N ARG A 328 13.83 -16.29 8.49
CA ARG A 328 13.81 -15.96 7.06
C ARG A 328 13.43 -17.15 6.16
N TRP A 329 13.87 -18.39 6.54
CA TRP A 329 13.50 -19.58 5.76
C TRP A 329 11.99 -19.85 5.77
N MET A 330 11.32 -19.58 6.91
CA MET A 330 9.86 -19.74 7.03
C MET A 330 9.12 -18.72 6.18
N LEU A 331 9.54 -17.45 6.21
CA LEU A 331 8.99 -16.42 5.31
C LEU A 331 9.25 -16.77 3.84
N LYS A 332 10.45 -17.25 3.50
CA LYS A 332 10.79 -17.70 2.13
C LYS A 332 9.90 -18.84 1.65
N SER A 333 9.41 -19.72 2.56
CA SER A 333 8.54 -20.83 2.19
C SER A 333 7.18 -20.39 1.64
N MET A 334 6.72 -19.17 1.94
CA MET A 334 5.53 -18.58 1.30
C MET A 334 5.67 -18.55 -0.23
N GLY A 335 6.89 -18.37 -0.74
CA GLY A 335 7.20 -18.42 -2.16
C GLY A 335 6.93 -19.77 -2.85
N LEU A 336 6.67 -20.85 -2.09
CA LEU A 336 6.23 -22.15 -2.66
C LEU A 336 4.81 -22.09 -3.23
N ASN A 337 4.03 -21.10 -2.82
CA ASN A 337 2.67 -20.86 -3.31
C ASN A 337 2.65 -19.98 -4.58
N ARG A 338 3.83 -19.64 -5.13
CA ARG A 338 3.94 -18.76 -6.29
C ARG A 338 3.13 -19.25 -7.46
N LYS A 339 2.34 -18.33 -8.04
CA LYS A 339 1.67 -18.52 -9.30
C LYS A 339 2.70 -18.31 -10.44
N LYS A 340 2.82 -19.33 -11.30
CA LYS A 340 3.58 -19.22 -12.55
C LYS A 340 2.59 -18.92 -13.68
N ASP A 341 3.00 -18.10 -14.61
CA ASP A 341 2.26 -17.86 -15.85
C ASP A 341 2.44 -19.03 -16.81
#